data_2436b18c129b8e2d88ce7e09d9e06c6e
#
_entry.id   2436b18c129b8e2d88ce7e09d9e06c6e
#
_cell.length_a   1.000
_cell.length_b   1.000
_cell.length_c   1.000
_cell.angle_alpha   90.00
_cell.angle_beta   90.00
_cell.angle_gamma   90.00
#
_symmetry.space_group_name_H-M   'P 1'
#
loop_
_entity.id
_entity.type
_entity.pdbx_description
1 polymer ?
#
loop_
_entity_poly.entity_id
_entity_poly.type
_entity_poly.pdbx_seq_one_letter_code
_entity_poly.pdbx_strand_id
1 'polypeptide(L)'
;KSGATGVDFLHLSLFDVDQLPGEFDLINCVGVLHHTPDPQRGIQALAQKLAPGGLLHVFVYGELGRWEIKLMQEAIALLQGDRRGDYPDGVAVGRQIFAALPENNRLRQREKERWSWENQRDECFADMYVHPQEIDYNINTVFELIDASGLEFVGFSNPQVWDLERLVGTAPDLLERAQGLSDRQRYRLIELLDPSAITHYEFFLARPPLSRQTWADDNALLNAIPEPSPCLENWQDSPQFFNQDYQLIKLEQSPWQFLVACGQTAGSQTVGELLETVESTLEDVRSLQRQNLVLLSPGQA
;
A
#
# COMPACT_ATOMS: atom_id res chain seq x y z
N LYS A 1 1.82 -2.89 24.23
CA LYS A 1 2.21 -1.89 25.26
C LYS A 1 1.83 -0.47 24.82
N SER A 2 0.92 -0.36 23.83
CA SER A 2 0.43 0.93 23.31
C SER A 2 -0.57 1.65 24.22
N GLY A 3 -1.10 0.98 25.26
CA GLY A 3 -2.20 1.50 26.07
C GLY A 3 -3.56 1.48 25.36
N ALA A 4 -3.66 0.87 24.16
CA ALA A 4 -4.91 0.76 23.44
C ALA A 4 -5.94 -0.05 24.24
N THR A 5 -7.17 0.48 24.32
CA THR A 5 -8.35 -0.17 24.91
C THR A 5 -9.34 -0.48 23.79
N GLY A 6 -10.24 -1.46 24.02
CA GLY A 6 -11.21 -1.87 22.98
C GLY A 6 -10.61 -2.74 21.87
N VAL A 7 -9.56 -3.49 22.18
CA VAL A 7 -8.91 -4.45 21.26
C VAL A 7 -9.12 -5.85 21.80
N ASP A 8 -9.70 -6.72 20.96
CA ASP A 8 -9.86 -8.14 21.24
C ASP A 8 -8.86 -8.95 20.39
N PHE A 9 -8.21 -9.94 21.00
CA PHE A 9 -7.31 -10.87 20.33
C PHE A 9 -7.95 -12.25 20.24
N LEU A 10 -8.07 -12.77 19.02
CA LEU A 10 -8.65 -14.08 18.77
C LEU A 10 -7.64 -14.97 18.05
N HIS A 11 -7.48 -16.20 18.52
CA HIS A 11 -6.73 -17.22 17.83
C HIS A 11 -7.66 -17.99 16.91
N LEU A 12 -7.72 -17.58 15.65
CA LEU A 12 -8.65 -18.12 14.66
C LEU A 12 -7.94 -18.24 13.31
N SER A 13 -8.27 -19.31 12.56
CA SER A 13 -7.82 -19.42 11.18
C SER A 13 -8.50 -18.38 10.30
N LEU A 14 -7.76 -17.81 9.32
CA LEU A 14 -8.34 -16.93 8.29
C LEU A 14 -9.53 -17.60 7.55
N PHE A 15 -9.50 -18.93 7.43
CA PHE A 15 -10.55 -19.69 6.74
C PHE A 15 -11.84 -19.90 7.58
N ASP A 16 -11.79 -19.50 8.84
CA ASP A 16 -12.88 -19.69 9.81
C ASP A 16 -13.41 -18.34 10.33
N VAL A 17 -13.14 -17.23 9.63
CA VAL A 17 -13.57 -15.87 10.02
C VAL A 17 -15.08 -15.69 9.99
N ASP A 18 -15.83 -16.59 9.36
CA ASP A 18 -17.29 -16.68 9.41
C ASP A 18 -17.84 -16.87 10.84
N GLN A 19 -17.03 -17.45 11.75
CA GLN A 19 -17.34 -17.60 13.17
C GLN A 19 -17.32 -16.26 13.94
N LEU A 20 -16.73 -15.20 13.39
CA LEU A 20 -16.74 -13.88 14.00
C LEU A 20 -18.14 -13.26 13.88
N PRO A 21 -18.65 -12.64 14.94
CA PRO A 21 -19.93 -11.95 14.88
C PRO A 21 -19.82 -10.65 14.06
N GLY A 22 -20.89 -10.30 13.35
CA GLY A 22 -21.02 -9.03 12.64
C GLY A 22 -20.21 -8.94 11.34
N GLU A 23 -20.17 -7.74 10.81
CA GLU A 23 -19.41 -7.31 9.64
C GLU A 23 -18.46 -6.17 10.04
N PHE A 24 -17.46 -5.89 9.23
CA PHE A 24 -16.40 -4.89 9.53
C PHE A 24 -16.36 -3.82 8.45
N ASP A 25 -16.22 -2.57 8.86
CA ASP A 25 -16.05 -1.42 7.94
C ASP A 25 -14.66 -1.41 7.30
N LEU A 26 -13.65 -1.91 8.00
CA LEU A 26 -12.27 -2.04 7.51
C LEU A 26 -11.68 -3.37 7.94
N ILE A 27 -11.13 -4.08 6.96
CA ILE A 27 -10.31 -5.28 7.20
C ILE A 27 -8.91 -5.00 6.65
N ASN A 28 -7.88 -5.24 7.47
CA ASN A 28 -6.48 -5.11 7.09
C ASN A 28 -5.83 -6.50 7.00
N CYS A 29 -5.42 -6.89 5.79
CA CYS A 29 -4.81 -8.18 5.48
C CYS A 29 -3.44 -7.99 4.81
N VAL A 30 -2.48 -7.53 5.59
CA VAL A 30 -1.12 -7.22 5.16
C VAL A 30 -0.17 -8.37 5.48
N GLY A 31 0.51 -8.91 4.47
CA GLY A 31 1.52 -9.95 4.66
C GLY A 31 0.94 -11.32 5.05
N VAL A 32 -0.30 -11.64 4.65
CA VAL A 32 -0.99 -12.87 5.11
C VAL A 32 -1.34 -13.80 3.96
N LEU A 33 -2.08 -13.32 2.96
CA LEU A 33 -2.70 -14.19 1.94
C LEU A 33 -1.68 -15.03 1.17
N HIS A 34 -0.55 -14.46 0.81
CA HIS A 34 0.49 -15.13 0.04
C HIS A 34 1.21 -16.25 0.83
N HIS A 35 1.01 -16.33 2.13
CA HIS A 35 1.49 -17.43 2.98
C HIS A 35 0.43 -18.47 3.29
N THR A 36 -0.78 -18.33 2.72
CA THR A 36 -1.84 -19.31 2.91
C THR A 36 -1.84 -20.39 1.81
N PRO A 37 -2.35 -21.60 2.10
CA PRO A 37 -2.44 -22.64 1.08
C PRO A 37 -3.49 -22.35 -0.01
N ASP A 38 -4.46 -21.47 0.26
CA ASP A 38 -5.54 -21.10 -0.64
C ASP A 38 -5.88 -19.62 -0.49
N PRO A 39 -5.13 -18.72 -1.13
CA PRO A 39 -5.37 -17.29 -1.03
C PRO A 39 -6.74 -16.84 -1.56
N GLN A 40 -7.26 -17.54 -2.59
CA GLN A 40 -8.58 -17.22 -3.15
C GLN A 40 -9.69 -17.48 -2.15
N ARG A 41 -9.68 -18.63 -1.50
CA ARG A 41 -10.60 -18.92 -0.41
C ARG A 41 -10.41 -17.94 0.76
N GLY A 42 -9.17 -17.57 1.07
CA GLY A 42 -8.85 -16.59 2.11
C GLY A 42 -9.48 -15.22 1.84
N ILE A 43 -9.29 -14.67 0.64
CA ILE A 43 -9.85 -13.37 0.30
C ILE A 43 -11.38 -13.39 0.20
N GLN A 44 -11.98 -14.50 -0.25
CA GLN A 44 -13.42 -14.70 -0.25
C GLN A 44 -14.01 -14.70 1.16
N ALA A 45 -13.35 -15.38 2.10
CA ALA A 45 -13.77 -15.40 3.51
C ALA A 45 -13.74 -13.99 4.12
N LEU A 46 -12.68 -13.21 3.86
CA LEU A 46 -12.60 -11.81 4.29
C LEU A 46 -13.66 -10.93 3.63
N ALA A 47 -13.89 -11.09 2.33
CA ALA A 47 -14.88 -10.32 1.58
C ALA A 47 -16.30 -10.49 2.16
N GLN A 48 -16.65 -11.69 2.62
CA GLN A 48 -17.94 -11.97 3.25
C GLN A 48 -18.12 -11.26 4.60
N LYS A 49 -17.05 -10.85 5.24
CA LYS A 49 -17.05 -10.14 6.53
C LYS A 49 -17.02 -8.62 6.40
N LEU A 50 -16.91 -8.08 5.20
CA LEU A 50 -17.02 -6.64 4.99
C LEU A 50 -18.47 -6.17 5.08
N ALA A 51 -18.71 -5.07 5.78
CA ALA A 51 -19.97 -4.33 5.72
C ALA A 51 -20.19 -3.72 4.31
N PRO A 52 -21.42 -3.45 3.88
CA PRO A 52 -21.68 -2.66 2.67
C PRO A 52 -20.95 -1.31 2.73
N GLY A 53 -20.15 -0.99 1.72
CA GLY A 53 -19.27 0.19 1.71
C GLY A 53 -17.94 0.01 2.46
N GLY A 54 -17.74 -1.12 3.13
CA GLY A 54 -16.50 -1.45 3.83
C GLY A 54 -15.33 -1.68 2.89
N LEU A 55 -14.10 -1.50 3.42
CA LEU A 55 -12.83 -1.60 2.70
C LEU A 55 -11.99 -2.78 3.18
N LEU A 56 -11.39 -3.51 2.24
CA LEU A 56 -10.36 -4.52 2.49
C LEU A 56 -9.02 -4.00 1.96
N HIS A 57 -8.07 -3.79 2.85
CA HIS A 57 -6.69 -3.47 2.53
C HIS A 57 -5.89 -4.77 2.41
N VAL A 58 -5.21 -4.96 1.30
CA VAL A 58 -4.44 -6.18 0.98
C VAL A 58 -3.02 -5.82 0.62
N PHE A 59 -2.07 -6.59 1.15
CA PHE A 59 -0.67 -6.57 0.75
C PHE A 59 -0.22 -8.00 0.42
N VAL A 60 0.32 -8.20 -0.78
CA VAL A 60 0.91 -9.48 -1.23
C VAL A 60 2.22 -9.25 -1.97
N TYR A 61 3.10 -10.24 -1.99
CA TYR A 61 4.41 -10.14 -2.62
C TYR A 61 4.36 -10.17 -4.15
N GLY A 62 5.29 -9.43 -4.76
CA GLY A 62 5.43 -9.30 -6.21
C GLY A 62 6.51 -10.24 -6.78
N GLU A 63 6.16 -11.02 -7.81
CA GLU A 63 7.02 -12.01 -8.45
C GLU A 63 8.26 -11.38 -9.09
N LEU A 64 8.06 -10.35 -9.93
CA LEU A 64 9.14 -9.79 -10.74
C LEU A 64 10.12 -8.94 -9.92
N GLY A 65 9.64 -8.24 -8.91
CA GLY A 65 10.48 -7.41 -8.05
C GLY A 65 11.23 -8.17 -6.96
N ARG A 66 10.87 -9.43 -6.75
CA ARG A 66 11.45 -10.34 -5.73
C ARG A 66 12.07 -11.61 -6.34
N TRP A 67 12.35 -11.60 -7.64
CA TRP A 67 12.86 -12.78 -8.36
C TRP A 67 14.11 -13.40 -7.70
N GLU A 68 15.00 -12.58 -7.14
CA GLU A 68 16.21 -13.04 -6.45
C GLU A 68 15.91 -13.77 -5.15
N ILE A 69 14.87 -13.36 -4.44
CA ILE A 69 14.42 -14.03 -3.21
C ILE A 69 13.93 -15.43 -3.55
N LYS A 70 13.13 -15.57 -4.61
CA LYS A 70 12.63 -16.87 -5.07
C LYS A 70 13.75 -17.83 -5.41
N LEU A 71 14.77 -17.36 -6.15
CA LEU A 71 15.94 -18.18 -6.47
C LEU A 71 16.70 -18.62 -5.22
N MET A 72 16.83 -17.74 -4.23
CA MET A 72 17.49 -18.10 -2.96
C MET A 72 16.66 -19.06 -2.12
N GLN A 73 15.33 -18.90 -2.05
CA GLN A 73 14.44 -19.85 -1.39
C GLN A 73 14.59 -21.25 -1.97
N GLU A 74 14.59 -21.37 -3.30
CA GLU A 74 14.78 -22.65 -3.98
C GLU A 74 16.17 -23.25 -3.73
N ALA A 75 17.23 -22.43 -3.80
CA ALA A 75 18.60 -22.89 -3.54
C ALA A 75 18.78 -23.40 -2.10
N ILE A 76 18.23 -22.67 -1.12
CA ILE A 76 18.25 -23.08 0.30
C ILE A 76 17.47 -24.38 0.47
N ALA A 77 16.24 -24.45 -0.08
CA ALA A 77 15.40 -25.65 0.02
C ALA A 77 16.07 -26.91 -0.57
N LEU A 78 16.77 -26.76 -1.71
CA LEU A 78 17.53 -27.85 -2.33
C LEU A 78 18.66 -28.35 -1.42
N LEU A 79 19.38 -27.45 -0.74
CA LEU A 79 20.48 -27.81 0.16
C LEU A 79 19.99 -28.33 1.51
N GLN A 80 18.82 -27.91 1.98
CA GLN A 80 18.20 -28.45 3.18
C GLN A 80 17.70 -29.90 2.98
N GLY A 81 17.26 -30.26 1.79
CA GLY A 81 16.72 -31.60 1.51
C GLY A 81 15.56 -31.95 2.46
N ASP A 82 15.73 -33.03 3.19
CA ASP A 82 14.72 -33.54 4.16
C ASP A 82 14.50 -32.59 5.36
N ARG A 83 15.39 -31.60 5.55
CA ARG A 83 15.25 -30.56 6.61
C ARG A 83 14.53 -29.31 6.15
N ARG A 84 13.91 -29.32 4.98
CA ARG A 84 13.15 -28.18 4.49
C ARG A 84 12.10 -27.73 5.52
N GLY A 85 12.12 -26.44 5.88
CA GLY A 85 11.27 -25.86 6.92
C GLY A 85 11.89 -25.81 8.31
N ASP A 86 13.11 -26.36 8.51
CA ASP A 86 13.93 -26.08 9.67
C ASP A 86 14.55 -24.68 9.53
N TYR A 87 13.97 -23.69 10.21
CA TYR A 87 14.38 -22.30 10.09
C TYR A 87 15.84 -22.05 10.48
N PRO A 88 16.35 -22.52 11.65
CA PRO A 88 17.76 -22.38 12.01
C PRO A 88 18.72 -22.95 10.97
N ASP A 89 18.43 -24.12 10.43
CA ASP A 89 19.23 -24.74 9.39
C ASP A 89 19.19 -23.95 8.09
N GLY A 90 18.00 -23.52 7.65
CA GLY A 90 17.83 -22.73 6.44
C GLY A 90 18.54 -21.37 6.51
N VAL A 91 18.49 -20.70 7.66
CA VAL A 91 19.26 -19.45 7.90
C VAL A 91 20.76 -19.71 7.79
N ALA A 92 21.27 -20.76 8.43
CA ALA A 92 22.69 -21.11 8.37
C ALA A 92 23.14 -21.42 6.93
N VAL A 93 22.36 -22.21 6.18
CA VAL A 93 22.61 -22.51 4.76
C VAL A 93 22.60 -21.27 3.90
N GLY A 94 21.58 -20.43 4.03
CA GLY A 94 21.44 -19.21 3.23
C GLY A 94 22.57 -18.20 3.46
N ARG A 95 22.97 -18.00 4.72
CA ARG A 95 24.12 -17.14 5.05
C ARG A 95 25.43 -17.68 4.47
N GLN A 96 25.62 -19.01 4.49
CA GLN A 96 26.80 -19.63 3.86
C GLN A 96 26.80 -19.46 2.34
N ILE A 97 25.64 -19.57 1.68
CA ILE A 97 25.52 -19.32 0.24
C ILE A 97 25.95 -17.89 -0.07
N PHE A 98 25.38 -16.87 0.60
CA PHE A 98 25.75 -15.47 0.34
C PHE A 98 27.23 -15.18 0.63
N ALA A 99 27.81 -15.79 1.64
CA ALA A 99 29.24 -15.64 1.94
C ALA A 99 30.13 -16.26 0.87
N ALA A 100 29.74 -17.41 0.30
CA ALA A 100 30.50 -18.15 -0.70
C ALA A 100 30.36 -17.59 -2.13
N LEU A 101 29.24 -16.94 -2.46
CA LEU A 101 29.03 -16.40 -3.80
C LEU A 101 30.06 -15.32 -4.15
N PRO A 102 30.56 -15.29 -5.40
CA PRO A 102 31.44 -14.22 -5.87
C PRO A 102 30.83 -12.83 -5.72
N GLU A 103 31.66 -11.79 -5.53
CA GLU A 103 31.16 -10.43 -5.32
C GLU A 103 30.35 -9.87 -6.50
N ASN A 104 30.64 -10.30 -7.71
CA ASN A 104 29.91 -9.94 -8.92
C ASN A 104 28.64 -10.79 -9.17
N ASN A 105 28.30 -11.72 -8.27
CA ASN A 105 27.09 -12.50 -8.38
C ASN A 105 25.86 -11.59 -8.14
N ARG A 106 24.87 -11.65 -9.03
CA ARG A 106 23.69 -10.79 -8.99
C ARG A 106 22.85 -10.95 -7.73
N LEU A 107 22.72 -12.18 -7.22
CA LEU A 107 21.94 -12.43 -5.98
C LEU A 107 22.64 -11.77 -4.78
N ARG A 108 24.00 -11.93 -4.68
CA ARG A 108 24.78 -11.31 -3.61
C ARG A 108 24.76 -9.78 -3.69
N GLN A 109 24.85 -9.21 -4.89
CA GLN A 109 24.75 -7.76 -5.09
C GLN A 109 23.39 -7.23 -4.68
N ARG A 110 22.31 -7.90 -5.11
CA ARG A 110 20.95 -7.49 -4.80
C ARG A 110 20.64 -7.57 -3.30
N GLU A 111 21.09 -8.64 -2.64
CA GLU A 111 20.98 -8.75 -1.17
C GLU A 111 21.69 -7.56 -0.48
N LYS A 112 22.91 -7.27 -0.89
CA LYS A 112 23.71 -6.19 -0.31
C LYS A 112 23.08 -4.81 -0.51
N GLU A 113 22.50 -4.55 -1.68
CA GLU A 113 21.93 -3.26 -2.05
C GLU A 113 20.59 -3.00 -1.38
N ARG A 114 19.78 -4.06 -1.16
CA ARG A 114 18.37 -3.89 -0.83
C ARG A 114 17.95 -4.50 0.50
N TRP A 115 18.44 -5.69 0.85
CA TRP A 115 17.87 -6.47 1.95
C TRP A 115 18.82 -6.69 3.13
N SER A 116 20.11 -6.45 2.95
CA SER A 116 21.13 -6.81 3.92
C SER A 116 20.94 -6.15 5.29
N TRP A 117 20.30 -5.00 5.37
CA TRP A 117 20.07 -4.33 6.64
C TRP A 117 18.98 -5.03 7.46
N GLU A 118 17.85 -5.37 6.84
CA GLU A 118 16.76 -6.10 7.50
C GLU A 118 17.19 -7.53 7.83
N ASN A 119 17.93 -8.18 6.93
CA ASN A 119 18.38 -9.56 7.04
C ASN A 119 19.55 -9.77 7.99
N GLN A 120 20.00 -8.74 8.72
CA GLN A 120 20.94 -8.95 9.84
C GLN A 120 20.34 -9.82 10.94
N ARG A 121 19.04 -9.73 11.16
CA ARG A 121 18.32 -10.56 12.13
C ARG A 121 17.90 -11.87 11.49
N ASP A 122 18.07 -12.98 12.25
CA ASP A 122 17.77 -14.32 11.74
C ASP A 122 16.28 -14.53 11.47
N GLU A 123 15.40 -13.94 12.26
CA GLU A 123 13.96 -13.98 12.03
C GLU A 123 13.54 -13.31 10.72
N CYS A 124 14.13 -12.17 10.36
CA CYS A 124 13.85 -11.50 9.09
C CYS A 124 14.42 -12.28 7.90
N PHE A 125 15.62 -12.84 8.06
CA PHE A 125 16.23 -13.70 7.06
C PHE A 125 15.40 -14.97 6.84
N ALA A 126 14.93 -15.59 7.91
CA ALA A 126 14.08 -16.78 7.85
C ALA A 126 12.74 -16.50 7.16
N ASP A 127 12.08 -15.41 7.52
CA ASP A 127 10.84 -14.97 6.89
C ASP A 127 11.02 -14.76 5.37
N MET A 128 12.10 -14.10 4.97
CA MET A 128 12.36 -13.79 3.56
C MET A 128 12.81 -15.01 2.73
N TYR A 129 13.72 -15.85 3.25
CA TYR A 129 14.40 -16.86 2.44
C TYR A 129 14.10 -18.30 2.79
N VAL A 130 13.49 -18.57 3.96
CA VAL A 130 13.29 -19.95 4.46
C VAL A 130 11.82 -20.31 4.61
N HIS A 131 10.91 -19.33 4.44
CA HIS A 131 9.49 -19.59 4.58
C HIS A 131 9.04 -20.69 3.62
N PRO A 132 8.41 -21.80 4.11
CA PRO A 132 8.14 -22.98 3.30
C PRO A 132 7.01 -22.81 2.31
N GLN A 133 6.16 -21.79 2.50
CA GLN A 133 5.00 -21.52 1.68
C GLN A 133 4.89 -20.03 1.39
N GLU A 134 5.11 -19.66 0.14
CA GLU A 134 4.97 -18.32 -0.36
C GLU A 134 4.47 -18.37 -1.82
N ILE A 135 3.49 -17.54 -2.14
CA ILE A 135 2.97 -17.35 -3.50
C ILE A 135 3.24 -15.91 -3.88
N ASP A 136 4.10 -15.70 -4.86
CA ASP A 136 4.35 -14.40 -5.43
C ASP A 136 3.39 -14.11 -6.59
N TYR A 137 3.02 -12.86 -6.73
CA TYR A 137 2.03 -12.40 -7.69
C TYR A 137 2.65 -11.54 -8.78
N ASN A 138 2.02 -11.54 -9.94
CA ASN A 138 2.15 -10.52 -10.98
C ASN A 138 0.78 -9.88 -11.23
N ILE A 139 0.71 -8.81 -12.01
CA ILE A 139 -0.56 -8.10 -12.26
C ILE A 139 -1.70 -9.03 -12.67
N ASN A 140 -1.44 -10.03 -13.50
CA ASN A 140 -2.50 -10.94 -13.95
C ASN A 140 -3.05 -11.75 -12.77
N THR A 141 -2.18 -12.36 -11.97
CA THR A 141 -2.57 -13.20 -10.83
C THR A 141 -3.11 -12.38 -9.65
N VAL A 142 -2.66 -11.13 -9.47
CA VAL A 142 -3.30 -10.19 -8.53
C VAL A 142 -4.75 -9.93 -8.93
N PHE A 143 -5.00 -9.65 -10.21
CA PHE A 143 -6.37 -9.40 -10.66
C PHE A 143 -7.24 -10.67 -10.66
N GLU A 144 -6.67 -11.86 -10.84
CA GLU A 144 -7.38 -13.13 -10.61
C GLU A 144 -7.81 -13.27 -9.13
N LEU A 145 -6.93 -12.89 -8.18
CA LEU A 145 -7.25 -12.88 -6.76
C LEU A 145 -8.33 -11.83 -6.43
N ILE A 146 -8.26 -10.63 -7.02
CA ILE A 146 -9.27 -9.58 -6.88
C ILE A 146 -10.61 -10.04 -7.42
N ASP A 147 -10.64 -10.59 -8.62
CA ASP A 147 -11.88 -11.10 -9.25
C ASP A 147 -12.51 -12.22 -8.41
N ALA A 148 -11.70 -13.11 -7.82
CA ALA A 148 -12.18 -14.17 -6.94
C ALA A 148 -12.84 -13.64 -5.66
N SER A 149 -12.47 -12.44 -5.18
CA SER A 149 -13.07 -11.82 -3.99
C SER A 149 -14.51 -11.38 -4.19
N GLY A 150 -14.92 -11.07 -5.42
CA GLY A 150 -16.21 -10.47 -5.74
C GLY A 150 -16.33 -9.00 -5.29
N LEU A 151 -15.24 -8.37 -4.86
CA LEU A 151 -15.18 -6.97 -4.42
C LEU A 151 -14.80 -6.03 -5.57
N GLU A 152 -15.10 -4.75 -5.43
CA GLU A 152 -14.68 -3.71 -6.35
C GLU A 152 -13.23 -3.28 -6.07
N PHE A 153 -12.38 -3.24 -7.10
CA PHE A 153 -11.02 -2.68 -6.99
C PHE A 153 -11.08 -1.16 -6.86
N VAL A 154 -10.58 -0.64 -5.75
CA VAL A 154 -10.55 0.80 -5.46
C VAL A 154 -9.30 1.45 -6.05
N GLY A 155 -8.13 0.81 -5.87
CA GLY A 155 -6.85 1.30 -6.34
C GLY A 155 -5.68 0.72 -5.56
N PHE A 156 -4.46 0.95 -6.08
CA PHE A 156 -3.23 0.68 -5.35
C PHE A 156 -2.96 1.77 -4.31
N SER A 157 -2.32 1.43 -3.20
CA SER A 157 -1.98 2.35 -2.11
C SER A 157 -1.02 3.46 -2.53
N ASN A 158 -0.15 3.17 -3.50
CA ASN A 158 0.77 4.14 -4.10
C ASN A 158 0.46 4.35 -5.60
N PRO A 159 -0.51 5.20 -5.96
CA PRO A 159 -0.91 5.39 -7.35
C PRO A 159 0.20 5.99 -8.23
N GLN A 160 1.18 6.68 -7.64
CA GLN A 160 2.30 7.28 -8.39
C GLN A 160 3.22 6.22 -8.99
N VAL A 161 3.38 5.06 -8.35
CA VAL A 161 4.14 3.93 -8.89
C VAL A 161 3.48 3.40 -10.16
N TRP A 162 2.15 3.47 -10.22
CA TRP A 162 1.31 2.96 -11.31
C TRP A 162 0.99 4.01 -12.38
N ASP A 163 1.74 5.11 -12.40
CA ASP A 163 1.68 6.11 -13.47
C ASP A 163 2.68 5.74 -14.57
N LEU A 164 2.17 5.48 -15.78
CA LEU A 164 3.00 5.16 -16.95
C LEU A 164 3.84 6.37 -17.40
N GLU A 165 3.35 7.59 -17.18
CA GLU A 165 4.04 8.81 -17.59
C GLU A 165 5.40 8.97 -16.90
N ARG A 166 5.53 8.51 -15.64
CA ARG A 166 6.84 8.52 -14.94
C ARG A 166 7.92 7.69 -15.65
N LEU A 167 7.54 6.67 -16.45
CA LEU A 167 8.47 5.79 -17.15
C LEU A 167 8.73 6.21 -18.59
N VAL A 168 7.70 6.62 -19.29
CA VAL A 168 7.75 6.89 -20.73
C VAL A 168 7.26 8.29 -21.12
N GLY A 169 7.11 9.22 -20.16
CA GLY A 169 6.59 10.58 -20.39
C GLY A 169 7.41 11.40 -21.39
N THR A 170 8.69 11.07 -21.60
CA THR A 170 9.53 11.70 -22.63
C THR A 170 9.26 11.19 -24.05
N ALA A 171 8.39 10.18 -24.20
CA ALA A 171 8.04 9.56 -25.48
C ALA A 171 6.51 9.63 -25.71
N PRO A 172 5.96 10.77 -26.13
CA PRO A 172 4.51 10.96 -26.26
C PRO A 172 3.82 9.95 -27.16
N ASP A 173 4.48 9.48 -28.22
CA ASP A 173 3.96 8.44 -29.10
C ASP A 173 3.67 7.11 -28.37
N LEU A 174 4.45 6.78 -27.32
CA LEU A 174 4.20 5.61 -26.49
C LEU A 174 2.99 5.81 -25.58
N LEU A 175 2.83 7.00 -25.03
CA LEU A 175 1.65 7.35 -24.22
C LEU A 175 0.38 7.32 -25.08
N GLU A 176 0.43 7.84 -26.31
CA GLU A 176 -0.70 7.77 -27.25
C GLU A 176 -1.09 6.31 -27.55
N ARG A 177 -0.12 5.45 -27.83
CA ARG A 177 -0.38 4.01 -28.03
C ARG A 177 -0.98 3.33 -26.81
N ALA A 178 -0.57 3.75 -25.62
CA ALA A 178 -1.06 3.19 -24.36
C ALA A 178 -2.51 3.63 -24.01
N GLN A 179 -3.07 4.65 -24.66
CA GLN A 179 -4.47 5.09 -24.46
C GLN A 179 -5.49 3.99 -24.80
N GLY A 180 -5.15 3.10 -25.76
CA GLY A 180 -6.00 1.97 -26.14
C GLY A 180 -5.95 0.78 -25.18
N LEU A 181 -5.06 0.79 -24.20
CA LEU A 181 -4.93 -0.29 -23.21
C LEU A 181 -5.98 -0.16 -22.11
N SER A 182 -6.51 -1.30 -21.65
CA SER A 182 -7.27 -1.33 -20.40
C SER A 182 -6.37 -1.01 -19.21
N ASP A 183 -6.97 -0.66 -18.05
CA ASP A 183 -6.21 -0.38 -16.84
C ASP A 183 -5.30 -1.56 -16.44
N ARG A 184 -5.81 -2.79 -16.47
CA ARG A 184 -5.02 -4.00 -16.21
C ARG A 184 -3.83 -4.15 -17.16
N GLN A 185 -4.03 -3.87 -18.45
CA GLN A 185 -2.95 -3.91 -19.43
C GLN A 185 -1.92 -2.81 -19.18
N ARG A 186 -2.36 -1.63 -18.77
CA ARG A 186 -1.48 -0.52 -18.38
C ARG A 186 -0.65 -0.86 -17.14
N TYR A 187 -1.27 -1.39 -16.10
CA TYR A 187 -0.56 -1.87 -14.91
C TYR A 187 0.45 -2.97 -15.26
N ARG A 188 0.06 -3.91 -16.13
CA ARG A 188 1.00 -4.94 -16.59
C ARG A 188 2.17 -4.37 -17.38
N LEU A 189 1.95 -3.37 -18.22
CA LEU A 189 3.01 -2.67 -18.95
C LEU A 189 3.99 -2.01 -17.99
N ILE A 190 3.50 -1.30 -16.97
CA ILE A 190 4.33 -0.67 -15.94
C ILE A 190 5.18 -1.70 -15.21
N GLU A 191 4.57 -2.80 -14.78
CA GLU A 191 5.27 -3.91 -14.12
C GLU A 191 6.40 -4.49 -14.98
N LEU A 192 6.18 -4.64 -16.26
CA LEU A 192 7.18 -5.16 -17.21
C LEU A 192 8.33 -4.18 -17.46
N LEU A 193 8.05 -2.88 -17.43
CA LEU A 193 9.04 -1.83 -17.67
C LEU A 193 9.86 -1.51 -16.42
N ASP A 194 9.27 -1.68 -15.23
CA ASP A 194 9.94 -1.38 -13.96
C ASP A 194 9.72 -2.49 -12.91
N PRO A 195 10.16 -3.72 -13.20
CA PRO A 195 9.94 -4.85 -12.30
C PRO A 195 10.61 -4.65 -10.94
N SER A 196 11.71 -3.89 -10.89
CA SER A 196 12.44 -3.68 -9.63
C SER A 196 11.71 -2.79 -8.64
N ALA A 197 10.81 -1.92 -9.09
CA ALA A 197 10.00 -1.09 -8.22
C ALA A 197 8.80 -1.88 -7.63
N ILE A 198 8.36 -2.95 -8.30
CA ILE A 198 7.16 -3.71 -7.92
C ILE A 198 7.55 -4.96 -7.12
N THR A 199 7.94 -4.77 -5.87
CA THR A 199 8.26 -5.88 -4.96
C THR A 199 7.04 -6.45 -4.24
N HIS A 200 5.94 -5.71 -4.26
CA HIS A 200 4.68 -6.08 -3.65
C HIS A 200 3.53 -5.36 -4.35
N TYR A 201 2.34 -5.84 -4.11
CA TYR A 201 1.10 -5.19 -4.46
C TYR A 201 0.37 -4.85 -3.18
N GLU A 202 0.13 -3.59 -2.98
CA GLU A 202 -0.65 -3.06 -1.87
C GLU A 202 -1.84 -2.30 -2.46
N PHE A 203 -3.05 -2.73 -2.11
CA PHE A 203 -4.26 -2.25 -2.76
C PHE A 203 -5.48 -2.32 -1.85
N PHE A 204 -6.50 -1.57 -2.24
CA PHE A 204 -7.79 -1.54 -1.56
C PHE A 204 -8.89 -2.12 -2.43
N LEU A 205 -9.75 -2.91 -1.80
CA LEU A 205 -10.99 -3.43 -2.37
C LEU A 205 -12.17 -2.91 -1.55
N ALA A 206 -13.34 -2.78 -2.17
CA ALA A 206 -14.55 -2.35 -1.49
C ALA A 206 -15.71 -3.31 -1.72
N ARG A 207 -16.56 -3.50 -0.70
CA ARG A 207 -17.87 -4.12 -0.89
C ARG A 207 -18.86 -3.07 -1.34
N PRO A 208 -19.49 -3.20 -2.52
CA PRO A 208 -20.49 -2.24 -2.99
C PRO A 208 -21.70 -2.11 -2.03
N PRO A 209 -22.37 -0.92 -2.01
CA PRO A 209 -22.04 0.28 -2.74
C PRO A 209 -20.92 1.10 -2.09
N LEU A 210 -19.90 1.49 -2.86
CA LEU A 210 -18.89 2.42 -2.38
C LEU A 210 -19.34 3.85 -2.70
N SER A 211 -19.54 4.65 -1.66
CA SER A 211 -19.78 6.09 -1.81
C SER A 211 -18.45 6.78 -2.17
N ARG A 212 -18.28 7.12 -3.43
CA ARG A 212 -17.14 7.93 -3.89
C ARG A 212 -17.52 9.40 -3.83
N GLN A 213 -16.95 10.11 -2.89
CA GLN A 213 -17.09 11.55 -2.84
C GLN A 213 -16.15 12.20 -3.87
N THR A 214 -16.67 13.14 -4.65
CA THR A 214 -15.86 13.96 -5.56
C THR A 214 -15.91 15.41 -5.08
N TRP A 215 -14.75 16.08 -5.11
CA TRP A 215 -14.59 17.47 -4.70
C TRP A 215 -14.44 18.41 -5.91
N ALA A 216 -14.89 17.95 -7.08
CA ALA A 216 -14.85 18.75 -8.32
C ALA A 216 -15.87 19.91 -8.29
N ASP A 217 -17.02 19.69 -7.66
CA ASP A 217 -18.04 20.71 -7.45
C ASP A 217 -17.69 21.64 -6.30
N ASP A 218 -17.77 22.97 -6.54
CA ASP A 218 -17.41 23.98 -5.56
C ASP A 218 -18.29 23.93 -4.31
N ASN A 219 -19.59 23.68 -4.45
CA ASN A 219 -20.49 23.59 -3.31
C ASN A 219 -20.20 22.36 -2.45
N ALA A 220 -19.91 21.22 -3.08
CA ALA A 220 -19.50 20.02 -2.36
C ALA A 220 -18.21 20.29 -1.58
N LEU A 221 -17.24 20.97 -2.19
CA LEU A 221 -15.97 21.31 -1.56
C LEU A 221 -16.15 22.32 -0.41
N LEU A 222 -16.97 23.37 -0.59
CA LEU A 222 -17.25 24.36 0.46
C LEU A 222 -17.93 23.74 1.70
N ASN A 223 -18.75 22.71 1.51
CA ASN A 223 -19.44 22.00 2.60
C ASN A 223 -18.60 20.83 3.18
N ALA A 224 -17.44 20.53 2.62
CA ALA A 224 -16.57 19.50 3.15
C ALA A 224 -15.97 19.92 4.50
N ILE A 225 -15.70 18.91 5.36
CA ILE A 225 -14.95 19.10 6.59
C ILE A 225 -13.48 18.76 6.30
N PRO A 226 -12.58 19.73 6.40
CA PRO A 226 -11.15 19.51 6.15
C PRO A 226 -10.43 19.13 7.45
N GLU A 227 -9.53 18.17 7.35
CA GLU A 227 -8.61 17.79 8.42
C GLU A 227 -7.18 17.68 7.87
N PRO A 228 -6.16 18.15 8.61
CA PRO A 228 -4.78 17.91 8.21
C PRO A 228 -4.48 16.41 8.14
N SER A 229 -3.67 16.00 7.18
CA SER A 229 -3.20 14.61 7.11
C SER A 229 -2.49 14.24 8.42
N PRO A 230 -2.81 13.11 9.05
CA PRO A 230 -2.23 12.70 10.33
C PRO A 230 -0.73 12.37 10.26
N CYS A 231 -0.19 12.23 9.04
CA CYS A 231 1.21 11.88 8.80
C CYS A 231 2.12 13.11 8.63
N LEU A 232 1.62 14.33 8.84
CA LEU A 232 2.42 15.56 8.72
C LEU A 232 3.16 15.86 10.01
N GLU A 233 4.45 16.22 9.92
CA GLU A 233 5.27 16.59 11.05
C GLU A 233 5.71 18.06 10.96
N ASN A 234 5.63 18.80 12.09
CA ASN A 234 6.09 20.20 12.25
C ASN A 234 5.44 21.23 11.29
N TRP A 235 4.35 20.89 10.65
CA TRP A 235 3.64 21.76 9.69
C TRP A 235 2.98 22.98 10.32
N GLN A 236 2.72 22.94 11.64
CA GLN A 236 2.10 24.03 12.38
C GLN A 236 3.06 25.21 12.60
N ASP A 237 4.34 24.93 12.71
CA ASP A 237 5.35 25.92 13.08
C ASP A 237 6.02 26.58 11.86
N SER A 238 5.90 25.95 10.68
CA SER A 238 6.60 26.38 9.47
C SER A 238 5.85 25.96 8.19
N PRO A 239 5.85 26.82 7.14
CA PRO A 239 5.37 26.43 5.81
C PRO A 239 6.31 25.42 5.11
N GLN A 240 7.40 25.01 5.76
CA GLN A 240 8.31 23.98 5.28
C GLN A 240 8.29 22.80 6.26
N PHE A 241 7.85 21.64 5.80
CA PHE A 241 7.70 20.43 6.61
C PHE A 241 7.81 19.17 5.73
N PHE A 242 7.86 18.01 6.34
CA PHE A 242 7.87 16.73 5.62
C PHE A 242 6.45 16.18 5.46
N ASN A 243 6.13 15.68 4.25
CA ASN A 243 4.90 14.93 4.01
C ASN A 243 5.05 13.45 4.43
N GLN A 244 4.01 12.65 4.19
CA GLN A 244 3.98 11.21 4.50
C GLN A 244 5.07 10.40 3.79
N ASP A 245 5.62 10.89 2.69
CA ASP A 245 6.66 10.25 1.90
C ASP A 245 8.07 10.76 2.27
N TYR A 246 8.19 11.49 3.38
CA TYR A 246 9.43 12.17 3.83
C TYR A 246 10.01 13.15 2.80
N GLN A 247 9.17 13.71 1.94
CA GLN A 247 9.56 14.75 1.00
C GLN A 247 9.39 16.11 1.64
N LEU A 248 10.38 16.99 1.44
CA LEU A 248 10.30 18.37 1.93
C LEU A 248 9.27 19.15 1.10
N ILE A 249 8.17 19.52 1.72
CA ILE A 249 7.14 20.38 1.18
C ILE A 249 7.44 21.83 1.56
N LYS A 250 7.21 22.73 0.63
CA LYS A 250 7.29 24.18 0.85
C LYS A 250 6.00 24.80 0.31
N LEU A 251 5.13 25.22 1.22
CA LEU A 251 3.89 25.91 0.88
C LEU A 251 4.12 27.43 0.79
N GLU A 252 3.32 28.08 -0.04
CA GLU A 252 3.12 29.51 0.01
C GLU A 252 2.28 29.90 1.22
N GLN A 253 2.24 31.18 1.56
CA GLN A 253 1.58 31.68 2.76
C GLN A 253 0.09 31.34 2.81
N SER A 254 -0.63 31.50 1.70
CA SER A 254 -2.07 31.29 1.58
C SER A 254 -2.48 29.84 1.88
N PRO A 255 -2.01 28.81 1.17
CA PRO A 255 -2.36 27.42 1.47
C PRO A 255 -1.85 26.96 2.86
N TRP A 256 -0.72 27.50 3.33
CA TRP A 256 -0.25 27.16 4.69
C TRP A 256 -1.19 27.71 5.77
N GLN A 257 -1.69 28.94 5.65
CA GLN A 257 -2.65 29.49 6.60
C GLN A 257 -3.93 28.66 6.68
N PHE A 258 -4.43 28.18 5.53
CA PHE A 258 -5.57 27.27 5.52
C PHE A 258 -5.28 25.96 6.25
N LEU A 259 -4.12 25.33 5.98
CA LEU A 259 -3.71 24.09 6.65
C LEU A 259 -3.63 24.27 8.17
N VAL A 260 -3.06 25.39 8.65
CA VAL A 260 -2.99 25.71 10.08
C VAL A 260 -4.39 25.90 10.68
N ALA A 261 -5.28 26.61 10.00
CA ALA A 261 -6.66 26.80 10.43
C ALA A 261 -7.42 25.48 10.55
N CYS A 262 -7.24 24.55 9.61
CA CYS A 262 -7.80 23.18 9.71
C CYS A 262 -7.38 22.49 11.01
N GLY A 263 -6.10 22.54 11.37
CA GLY A 263 -5.59 21.91 12.58
C GLY A 263 -6.14 22.53 13.88
N GLN A 264 -6.47 23.80 13.86
CA GLN A 264 -7.03 24.50 15.04
C GLN A 264 -8.50 24.16 15.31
N THR A 265 -9.24 23.79 14.26
CA THR A 265 -10.69 23.53 14.35
C THR A 265 -11.04 22.05 14.57
N ALA A 266 -10.07 21.15 14.45
CA ALA A 266 -10.23 19.72 14.70
C ALA A 266 -11.49 19.11 14.03
N GLY A 267 -11.75 19.46 12.77
CA GLY A 267 -12.87 18.92 12.00
C GLY A 267 -14.26 19.48 12.37
N SER A 268 -14.33 20.63 13.06
CA SER A 268 -15.60 21.23 13.46
C SER A 268 -16.14 22.29 12.50
N GLN A 269 -15.37 22.72 11.54
CA GLN A 269 -15.74 23.74 10.56
C GLN A 269 -15.63 23.23 9.12
N THR A 270 -16.47 23.74 8.24
CA THR A 270 -16.42 23.46 6.81
C THR A 270 -15.29 24.24 6.13
N VAL A 271 -14.93 23.83 4.93
CA VAL A 271 -14.01 24.58 4.06
C VAL A 271 -14.49 26.00 3.86
N GLY A 272 -15.80 26.20 3.61
CA GLY A 272 -16.38 27.53 3.41
C GLY A 272 -16.20 28.43 4.63
N GLU A 273 -16.51 27.93 5.83
CA GLU A 273 -16.33 28.69 7.07
C GLU A 273 -14.86 29.04 7.35
N LEU A 274 -13.94 28.14 7.05
CA LEU A 274 -12.51 28.42 7.20
C LEU A 274 -12.02 29.48 6.21
N LEU A 275 -12.46 29.44 4.95
CA LEU A 275 -12.10 30.41 3.93
C LEU A 275 -12.58 31.84 4.26
N GLU A 276 -13.59 32.00 5.12
CA GLU A 276 -13.99 33.30 5.65
C GLU A 276 -13.01 33.88 6.69
N THR A 277 -12.16 33.00 7.28
CA THR A 277 -11.26 33.39 8.37
C THR A 277 -9.79 33.55 7.95
N VAL A 278 -9.41 33.07 6.77
CA VAL A 278 -8.04 33.10 6.27
C VAL A 278 -7.98 33.59 4.82
N GLU A 279 -6.85 34.19 4.44
CA GLU A 279 -6.60 34.61 3.06
C GLU A 279 -6.18 33.42 2.19
N SER A 280 -7.14 32.51 1.89
CA SER A 280 -6.94 31.34 1.04
C SER A 280 -8.08 31.18 0.04
N THR A 281 -7.85 30.38 -0.98
CA THR A 281 -8.79 30.15 -2.08
C THR A 281 -9.21 28.68 -2.16
N LEU A 282 -10.32 28.40 -2.87
CA LEU A 282 -10.73 27.02 -3.17
C LEU A 282 -9.65 26.24 -3.95
N GLU A 283 -8.87 26.95 -4.80
CA GLU A 283 -7.78 26.28 -5.52
C GLU A 283 -6.62 25.91 -4.60
N ASP A 284 -6.34 26.71 -3.56
CA ASP A 284 -5.39 26.31 -2.51
C ASP A 284 -5.85 25.05 -1.79
N VAL A 285 -7.14 24.94 -1.45
CA VAL A 285 -7.72 23.74 -0.83
C VAL A 285 -7.59 22.53 -1.76
N ARG A 286 -7.91 22.67 -3.04
CA ARG A 286 -7.71 21.61 -4.02
C ARG A 286 -6.25 21.20 -4.16
N SER A 287 -5.35 22.18 -4.14
CA SER A 287 -3.90 21.91 -4.19
C SER A 287 -3.43 21.11 -2.98
N LEU A 288 -3.86 21.50 -1.77
CA LEU A 288 -3.56 20.76 -0.54
C LEU A 288 -4.12 19.33 -0.55
N GLN A 289 -5.35 19.17 -1.05
CA GLN A 289 -6.00 17.87 -1.18
C GLN A 289 -5.27 16.97 -2.20
N ARG A 290 -4.90 17.49 -3.38
CA ARG A 290 -4.13 16.73 -4.38
C ARG A 290 -2.76 16.27 -3.87
N GLN A 291 -2.16 17.02 -2.95
CA GLN A 291 -0.89 16.69 -2.30
C GLN A 291 -1.08 15.80 -1.05
N ASN A 292 -2.30 15.38 -0.74
CA ASN A 292 -2.65 14.63 0.48
C ASN A 292 -2.24 15.33 1.78
N LEU A 293 -2.16 16.65 1.78
CA LEU A 293 -1.87 17.46 2.97
C LEU A 293 -3.14 17.76 3.78
N VAL A 294 -4.29 17.80 3.11
CA VAL A 294 -5.62 17.91 3.72
C VAL A 294 -6.49 16.77 3.25
N LEU A 295 -7.14 16.10 4.18
CA LEU A 295 -8.19 15.13 3.95
C LEU A 295 -9.54 15.82 4.03
N LEU A 296 -10.48 15.42 3.19
CA LEU A 296 -11.82 15.99 3.12
C LEU A 296 -12.86 14.93 3.40
N SER A 297 -13.75 15.18 4.32
CA SER A 297 -14.93 14.35 4.59
C SER A 297 -16.23 15.12 4.30
N PRO A 298 -17.35 14.44 3.98
CA PRO A 298 -18.64 15.10 3.81
C PRO A 298 -19.03 15.83 5.10
N GLY A 299 -19.52 17.06 4.99
CA GLY A 299 -20.19 17.73 6.11
C GLY A 299 -21.39 16.91 6.56
N GLN A 300 -21.72 17.00 7.85
CA GLN A 300 -22.95 16.38 8.35
C GLN A 300 -24.15 17.07 7.69
N ALA A 301 -25.03 16.26 7.07
CA ALA A 301 -26.24 16.72 6.44
C ALA A 301 -27.28 17.17 7.47
#